data_bdd372939c938575e0927a0ea5d79a82
#
_entry.id   bdd372939c938575e0927a0ea5d79a82
#
_cell.length_a   1.000
_cell.length_b   1.000
_cell.length_c   1.000
_cell.angle_alpha   90.00
_cell.angle_beta   90.00
_cell.angle_gamma   90.00
#
_symmetry.space_group_name_H-M   'P 1'
#
loop_
_entity.id
_entity.type
_entity.pdbx_description
1 polymer ?
#
loop_
_entity_poly.entity_id
_entity_poly.type
_entity_poly.pdbx_seq_one_letter_code
_entity_poly.pdbx_strand_id
1 'polypeptide(L)'
;FAETGQLYRGSKPVMWSVVEKTALAEAEIEYHDYQSDMVWVKFPCEMVVRKGPTVVPGQSEWNQLASLAPVDEKLLSASVVIWTTTPWTIPGNRAVSFNSKISYGLYEVTAAPPGNWAKPGERLVLADELAEAIRKAAKIDSWERRRSLTPEELAAGECKHPLHGYPYPGEYGFRVPLLDGDHVTDDTGTGFVHTAPGHGTDDYQIWM
;
A
#
# COMPACT_ATOMS: atom_id res chain seq x y z
N PHE A 1 27.46 28.23 10.53
CA PHE A 1 26.43 27.16 10.50
C PHE A 1 26.19 26.66 9.08
N ALA A 2 26.04 27.51 8.06
CA ALA A 2 25.91 27.09 6.67
C ALA A 2 27.13 26.33 6.14
N GLU A 3 28.33 26.87 6.41
CA GLU A 3 29.60 26.25 5.99
C GLU A 3 29.88 24.91 6.68
N THR A 4 29.34 24.70 7.87
CA THR A 4 29.49 23.44 8.64
C THR A 4 28.37 22.45 8.38
N GLY A 5 27.43 22.74 7.47
CA GLY A 5 26.31 21.89 7.14
C GLY A 5 25.18 21.83 8.18
N GLN A 6 25.27 22.62 9.26
CA GLN A 6 24.23 22.67 10.30
C GLN A 6 23.01 23.48 9.89
N LEU A 7 23.16 24.35 8.90
CA LEU A 7 22.05 25.06 8.25
C LEU A 7 21.98 24.64 6.79
N TYR A 8 20.85 24.05 6.41
CA TYR A 8 20.59 23.60 5.05
C TYR A 8 19.16 23.95 4.63
N ARG A 9 18.92 24.00 3.33
CA ARG A 9 17.60 24.17 2.75
C ARG A 9 16.99 22.78 2.51
N GLY A 10 15.79 22.56 3.08
CA GLY A 10 15.03 21.32 2.90
C GLY A 10 13.55 21.60 2.78
N SER A 11 12.77 20.55 2.49
CA SER A 11 11.33 20.58 2.49
C SER A 11 10.81 19.45 3.38
N LYS A 12 9.74 19.70 4.12
CA LYS A 12 9.00 18.70 4.89
C LYS A 12 7.52 19.05 4.94
N PRO A 13 6.63 18.08 5.11
CA PRO A 13 5.22 18.35 5.37
C PRO A 13 5.04 19.19 6.64
N VAL A 14 4.12 20.15 6.58
CA VAL A 14 3.71 20.97 7.73
C VAL A 14 2.20 21.07 7.75
N MET A 15 1.62 21.26 8.95
CA MET A 15 0.19 21.52 9.08
C MET A 15 -0.15 22.87 8.42
N TRP A 16 -1.27 22.89 7.72
CA TRP A 16 -1.73 24.04 6.96
C TRP A 16 -3.18 24.36 7.30
N SER A 17 -3.46 25.60 7.67
CA SER A 17 -4.83 26.08 7.79
C SER A 17 -5.36 26.54 6.45
N VAL A 18 -6.43 25.91 5.98
CA VAL A 18 -7.12 26.30 4.74
C VAL A 18 -7.94 27.58 4.91
N VAL A 19 -8.27 27.94 6.15
CA VAL A 19 -9.04 29.14 6.50
C VAL A 19 -8.12 30.36 6.52
N GLU A 20 -7.07 30.33 7.33
CA GLU A 20 -6.08 31.40 7.46
C GLU A 20 -5.08 31.42 6.31
N LYS A 21 -5.00 30.34 5.51
CA LYS A 21 -4.08 30.18 4.38
C LYS A 21 -2.61 30.35 4.78
N THR A 22 -2.24 29.69 5.88
CA THR A 22 -0.89 29.74 6.45
C THR A 22 -0.48 28.40 7.02
N ALA A 23 0.83 28.17 7.14
CA ALA A 23 1.39 27.07 7.93
C ALA A 23 1.15 27.31 9.42
N LEU A 24 0.87 26.24 10.15
CA LEU A 24 0.67 26.28 11.59
C LEU A 24 1.87 25.70 12.31
N ALA A 25 2.23 26.32 13.45
CA ALA A 25 3.08 25.69 14.43
C ALA A 25 2.30 24.61 15.21
N GLU A 26 3.00 23.61 15.74
CA GLU A 26 2.35 22.51 16.46
C GLU A 26 1.49 22.99 17.64
N ALA A 27 1.90 24.05 18.31
CA ALA A 27 1.14 24.66 19.43
C ALA A 27 -0.15 25.38 19.00
N GLU A 28 -0.33 25.61 17.71
CA GLU A 28 -1.53 26.27 17.15
C GLU A 28 -2.56 25.24 16.64
N ILE A 29 -2.23 23.94 16.74
CA ILE A 29 -3.09 22.87 16.26
C ILE A 29 -4.03 22.44 17.39
N GLU A 30 -5.32 22.49 17.14
CA GLU A 30 -6.35 21.96 18.02
C GLU A 30 -6.96 20.69 17.41
N TYR A 31 -7.13 19.66 18.25
CA TYR A 31 -7.72 18.39 17.85
C TYR A 31 -9.15 18.33 18.35
N HIS A 32 -10.08 18.04 17.45
CA HIS A 32 -11.49 17.86 17.73
C HIS A 32 -11.98 16.52 17.20
N ASP A 33 -12.96 15.92 17.89
CA ASP A 33 -13.64 14.74 17.37
C ASP A 33 -14.35 15.08 16.06
N TYR A 34 -14.05 14.31 15.02
CA TYR A 34 -14.63 14.49 13.70
C TYR A 34 -15.14 13.17 13.14
N GLN A 35 -16.34 13.18 12.60
CA GLN A 35 -16.89 12.02 11.90
C GLN A 35 -16.52 12.07 10.42
N SER A 36 -15.79 11.08 9.96
CA SER A 36 -15.33 10.95 8.58
C SER A 36 -15.83 9.66 7.94
N ASP A 37 -15.98 9.68 6.62
CA ASP A 37 -16.25 8.47 5.85
C ASP A 37 -15.00 7.58 5.81
N MET A 38 -15.21 6.28 5.98
CA MET A 38 -14.18 5.26 5.84
C MET A 38 -14.34 4.56 4.49
N VAL A 39 -13.25 4.34 3.78
CA VAL A 39 -13.26 3.64 2.51
C VAL A 39 -12.19 2.55 2.44
N TRP A 40 -12.53 1.45 1.80
CA TRP A 40 -11.59 0.43 1.35
C TRP A 40 -11.32 0.62 -0.13
N VAL A 41 -10.05 0.71 -0.49
CA VAL A 41 -9.63 0.98 -1.87
C VAL A 41 -8.73 -0.13 -2.36
N LYS A 42 -9.05 -0.68 -3.54
CA LYS A 42 -8.21 -1.64 -4.24
C LYS A 42 -7.15 -0.92 -5.06
N PHE A 43 -5.91 -1.34 -4.89
CA PHE A 43 -4.79 -1.00 -5.75
C PHE A 43 -4.47 -2.24 -6.58
N PRO A 44 -4.87 -2.29 -7.87
CA PRO A 44 -4.53 -3.42 -8.73
C PRO A 44 -3.03 -3.53 -8.87
N CYS A 45 -2.47 -4.69 -8.54
CA CYS A 45 -1.03 -4.92 -8.51
C CYS A 45 -0.58 -5.92 -9.55
N GLU A 46 0.57 -5.67 -10.11
CA GLU A 46 1.36 -6.61 -10.88
C GLU A 46 2.51 -7.10 -9.97
N MET A 47 2.42 -8.33 -9.49
CA MET A 47 3.44 -8.94 -8.64
C MET A 47 4.20 -10.00 -9.43
N VAL A 48 5.51 -9.88 -9.43
CA VAL A 48 6.40 -10.88 -10.03
C VAL A 48 6.76 -11.89 -8.95
N VAL A 49 6.14 -13.05 -8.99
CA VAL A 49 6.53 -14.18 -8.13
C VAL A 49 7.53 -15.04 -8.85
N ARG A 50 8.72 -15.16 -8.30
CA ARG A 50 9.76 -16.04 -8.82
C ARG A 50 9.61 -17.41 -8.17
N LYS A 51 9.34 -18.45 -9.00
CA LYS A 51 9.49 -19.84 -8.57
C LYS A 51 10.97 -20.22 -8.74
N GLY A 52 11.70 -20.31 -7.66
CA GLY A 52 13.09 -20.76 -7.68
C GLY A 52 13.68 -20.77 -6.27
N PRO A 53 14.77 -21.49 -6.05
CA PRO A 53 15.42 -21.48 -4.75
C PRO A 53 15.87 -20.04 -4.41
N THR A 54 15.62 -19.65 -3.18
CA THR A 54 16.08 -18.37 -2.61
C THR A 54 17.58 -18.22 -2.87
N VAL A 55 17.98 -17.14 -3.54
CA VAL A 55 19.40 -16.88 -3.79
C VAL A 55 20.07 -16.61 -2.45
N VAL A 56 20.97 -17.49 -2.06
CA VAL A 56 21.81 -17.28 -0.89
C VAL A 56 22.92 -16.31 -1.28
N PRO A 57 23.14 -15.20 -0.52
CA PRO A 57 24.23 -14.26 -0.81
C PRO A 57 25.56 -14.98 -0.91
N GLY A 58 26.27 -14.82 -2.06
CA GLY A 58 27.58 -15.42 -2.31
C GLY A 58 27.62 -16.50 -3.40
N GLN A 59 26.52 -16.82 -4.07
CA GLN A 59 26.51 -17.75 -5.21
C GLN A 59 26.70 -17.02 -6.55
N SER A 60 27.36 -17.72 -7.50
CA SER A 60 27.80 -17.19 -8.80
C SER A 60 26.66 -16.65 -9.69
N GLU A 61 27.02 -15.78 -10.67
CA GLU A 61 26.10 -15.15 -11.64
C GLU A 61 25.20 -16.14 -12.40
N TRP A 62 25.63 -17.38 -12.61
CA TRP A 62 24.81 -18.43 -13.22
C TRP A 62 23.59 -18.82 -12.40
N ASN A 63 23.68 -18.73 -11.08
CA ASN A 63 22.54 -18.98 -10.19
C ASN A 63 21.56 -17.79 -10.15
N GLN A 64 22.01 -16.58 -10.48
CA GLN A 64 21.14 -15.41 -10.64
C GLN A 64 20.27 -15.52 -11.90
N LEU A 65 20.80 -16.05 -13.00
CA LEU A 65 20.03 -16.32 -14.22
C LEU A 65 19.03 -17.47 -14.05
N ALA A 66 19.38 -18.49 -13.29
CA ALA A 66 18.46 -19.57 -12.92
C ALA A 66 17.31 -19.11 -11.99
N SER A 67 17.46 -17.97 -11.32
CA SER A 67 16.42 -17.37 -10.47
C SER A 67 15.32 -16.64 -11.26
N LEU A 68 15.42 -16.54 -12.58
CA LEU A 68 14.34 -16.11 -13.48
C LEU A 68 13.33 -17.25 -13.68
N ALA A 69 12.76 -17.74 -12.58
CA ALA A 69 11.70 -18.72 -12.62
C ALA A 69 10.42 -18.11 -13.24
N PRO A 70 9.56 -18.92 -13.85
CA PRO A 70 8.35 -18.40 -14.47
C PRO A 70 7.52 -17.64 -13.46
N VAL A 71 7.02 -16.48 -13.90
CA VAL A 71 6.08 -15.64 -13.15
C VAL A 71 4.84 -16.46 -12.84
N ASP A 72 4.36 -16.43 -11.61
CA ASP A 72 3.04 -16.99 -11.28
C ASP A 72 1.97 -16.03 -11.82
N GLU A 73 1.44 -16.32 -13.02
CA GLU A 73 0.39 -15.51 -13.67
C GLU A 73 -0.83 -15.26 -12.76
N LYS A 74 -1.04 -16.13 -11.75
CA LYS A 74 -2.15 -15.97 -10.80
C LYS A 74 -2.00 -14.75 -9.89
N LEU A 75 -0.80 -14.21 -9.70
CA LEU A 75 -0.56 -13.03 -8.90
C LEU A 75 -0.65 -11.72 -9.71
N LEU A 76 -0.50 -11.77 -11.02
CA LEU A 76 -0.58 -10.59 -11.90
C LEU A 76 -1.92 -9.85 -11.83
N SER A 77 -2.97 -10.51 -11.32
CA SER A 77 -4.32 -9.94 -11.20
C SER A 77 -4.77 -9.71 -9.75
N ALA A 78 -3.87 -9.68 -8.79
CA ALA A 78 -4.21 -9.42 -7.39
C ALA A 78 -4.32 -7.92 -7.11
N SER A 79 -5.07 -7.55 -6.09
CA SER A 79 -5.12 -6.17 -5.60
C SER A 79 -4.68 -6.12 -4.15
N VAL A 80 -3.83 -5.16 -3.82
CA VAL A 80 -3.63 -4.74 -2.43
C VAL A 80 -4.82 -3.89 -2.03
N VAL A 81 -5.32 -4.09 -0.82
CA VAL A 81 -6.43 -3.31 -0.27
C VAL A 81 -5.91 -2.43 0.84
N ILE A 82 -6.21 -1.14 0.77
CA ILE A 82 -5.97 -0.20 1.87
C ILE A 82 -7.30 0.21 2.50
N TRP A 83 -7.24 0.69 3.73
CA TRP A 83 -8.33 1.33 4.44
C TRP A 83 -7.89 2.74 4.85
N THR A 84 -8.77 3.72 4.65
CA THR A 84 -8.47 5.10 5.04
C THR A 84 -9.72 5.85 5.51
N THR A 85 -9.54 6.75 6.46
CA THR A 85 -10.53 7.74 6.91
C THR A 85 -10.32 9.10 6.23
N THR A 86 -9.29 9.24 5.39
CA THR A 86 -8.93 10.48 4.68
C THR A 86 -8.87 10.26 3.17
N PRO A 87 -10.00 9.89 2.52
CA PRO A 87 -10.01 9.51 1.10
C PRO A 87 -9.57 10.64 0.16
N TRP A 88 -9.65 11.88 0.58
CA TRP A 88 -9.19 13.05 -0.19
C TRP A 88 -7.67 13.13 -0.37
N THR A 89 -6.89 12.32 0.36
CA THR A 89 -5.43 12.22 0.16
C THR A 89 -5.03 11.21 -0.91
N ILE A 90 -5.96 10.36 -1.38
CA ILE A 90 -5.70 9.38 -2.45
C ILE A 90 -5.11 10.01 -3.71
N PRO A 91 -5.54 11.18 -4.21
CA PRO A 91 -4.89 11.82 -5.36
C PRO A 91 -3.41 12.13 -5.14
N GLY A 92 -2.98 12.33 -3.90
CA GLY A 92 -1.58 12.55 -3.51
C GLY A 92 -0.77 11.27 -3.30
N ASN A 93 -1.37 10.09 -3.47
CA ASN A 93 -0.70 8.80 -3.28
C ASN A 93 0.54 8.66 -4.18
N ARG A 94 1.62 8.07 -3.62
CA ARG A 94 2.85 7.75 -4.35
C ARG A 94 3.35 6.33 -4.10
N ALA A 95 2.94 5.72 -2.98
CA ALA A 95 3.30 4.36 -2.61
C ALA A 95 2.18 3.72 -1.78
N VAL A 96 2.30 2.42 -1.54
CA VAL A 96 1.57 1.71 -0.49
C VAL A 96 2.59 1.08 0.44
N SER A 97 2.48 1.36 1.73
CA SER A 97 3.39 0.80 2.74
C SER A 97 2.87 -0.53 3.27
N PHE A 98 3.79 -1.46 3.49
CA PHE A 98 3.58 -2.73 4.19
C PHE A 98 4.63 -2.87 5.30
N ASN A 99 4.58 -3.91 6.13
CA ASN A 99 5.59 -4.16 7.15
C ASN A 99 6.10 -5.60 7.01
N SER A 100 7.40 -5.76 6.78
CA SER A 100 8.04 -7.07 6.58
C SER A 100 7.94 -8.02 7.78
N LYS A 101 7.54 -7.52 8.95
CA LYS A 101 7.33 -8.31 10.17
C LYS A 101 5.92 -8.89 10.28
N ILE A 102 5.01 -8.49 9.39
CA ILE A 102 3.60 -8.94 9.34
C ILE A 102 3.47 -10.08 8.32
N SER A 103 2.59 -11.04 8.62
CA SER A 103 2.24 -12.12 7.69
C SER A 103 1.18 -11.66 6.71
N TYR A 104 1.43 -11.85 5.41
CA TYR A 104 0.50 -11.52 4.35
C TYR A 104 0.05 -12.74 3.56
N GLY A 105 -1.24 -12.77 3.23
CA GLY A 105 -1.85 -13.81 2.43
C GLY A 105 -2.45 -13.31 1.12
N LEU A 106 -2.45 -14.17 0.12
CA LEU A 106 -3.25 -14.02 -1.09
C LEU A 106 -4.58 -14.71 -0.88
N TYR A 107 -5.67 -13.97 -0.98
CA TYR A 107 -7.04 -14.45 -0.80
C TYR A 107 -7.81 -14.36 -2.12
N GLU A 108 -8.38 -15.46 -2.56
CA GLU A 108 -9.26 -15.50 -3.74
C GLU A 108 -10.71 -15.53 -3.29
N VAL A 109 -11.49 -14.55 -3.71
CA VAL A 109 -12.93 -14.47 -3.43
C VAL A 109 -13.63 -15.61 -4.15
N THR A 110 -14.31 -16.48 -3.40
CA THR A 110 -15.05 -17.63 -3.96
C THR A 110 -16.54 -17.36 -4.07
N ALA A 111 -17.12 -16.56 -3.16
CA ALA A 111 -18.50 -16.11 -3.24
C ALA A 111 -18.67 -14.72 -2.62
N ALA A 112 -19.52 -13.91 -3.25
CA ALA A 112 -19.95 -12.59 -2.77
C ALA A 112 -21.34 -12.28 -3.32
N PRO A 113 -22.15 -11.45 -2.62
CA PRO A 113 -23.47 -11.04 -3.07
C PRO A 113 -23.43 -10.29 -4.41
N PRO A 114 -24.50 -10.32 -5.21
CA PRO A 114 -24.59 -9.52 -6.42
C PRO A 114 -24.37 -8.02 -6.13
N GLY A 115 -23.54 -7.37 -6.95
CA GLY A 115 -23.20 -5.95 -6.78
C GLY A 115 -22.20 -5.66 -5.66
N ASN A 116 -21.64 -6.69 -5.02
CA ASN A 116 -20.59 -6.50 -4.01
C ASN A 116 -19.37 -5.81 -4.62
N TRP A 117 -18.64 -5.08 -3.76
CA TRP A 117 -17.37 -4.43 -4.06
C TRP A 117 -16.31 -5.44 -4.55
N ALA A 118 -16.24 -6.63 -3.95
CA ALA A 118 -15.39 -7.74 -4.41
C ALA A 118 -16.21 -8.78 -5.18
N LYS A 119 -15.64 -9.31 -6.26
CA LYS A 119 -16.32 -10.27 -7.13
C LYS A 119 -15.66 -11.65 -7.03
N PRO A 120 -16.44 -12.75 -7.19
CA PRO A 120 -15.86 -14.08 -7.29
C PRO A 120 -14.75 -14.14 -8.35
N GLY A 121 -13.64 -14.79 -8.02
CA GLY A 121 -12.42 -14.88 -8.84
C GLY A 121 -11.44 -13.75 -8.66
N GLU A 122 -11.81 -12.65 -7.99
CA GLU A 122 -10.84 -11.59 -7.62
C GLU A 122 -9.90 -12.07 -6.53
N ARG A 123 -8.66 -11.59 -6.58
CA ARG A 123 -7.61 -11.89 -5.60
C ARG A 123 -7.23 -10.64 -4.86
N LEU A 124 -7.18 -10.76 -3.55
CA LEU A 124 -6.86 -9.68 -2.63
C LEU A 124 -5.63 -10.07 -1.81
N VAL A 125 -4.76 -9.09 -1.57
CA VAL A 125 -3.61 -9.24 -0.68
C VAL A 125 -3.88 -8.45 0.58
N LEU A 126 -3.78 -9.11 1.73
CA LEU A 126 -4.13 -8.59 3.05
C LEU A 126 -3.20 -9.18 4.10
N ALA A 127 -3.05 -8.48 5.24
CA ALA A 127 -2.48 -9.09 6.43
C ALA A 127 -3.38 -10.24 6.93
N ASP A 128 -2.76 -11.37 7.25
CA ASP A 128 -3.47 -12.58 7.65
C ASP A 128 -4.34 -12.38 8.90
N GLU A 129 -3.84 -11.64 9.89
CA GLU A 129 -4.56 -11.35 11.15
C GLU A 129 -5.85 -10.55 10.92
N LEU A 130 -5.85 -9.65 9.95
CA LEU A 130 -6.98 -8.77 9.66
C LEU A 130 -7.97 -9.35 8.63
N ALA A 131 -7.59 -10.45 7.97
CA ALA A 131 -8.33 -10.97 6.82
C ALA A 131 -9.80 -11.24 7.13
N GLU A 132 -10.11 -11.92 8.23
CA GLU A 132 -11.47 -12.28 8.58
C GLU A 132 -12.34 -11.06 8.94
N ALA A 133 -11.76 -10.06 9.60
CA ALA A 133 -12.46 -8.80 9.91
C ALA A 133 -12.81 -8.06 8.60
N ILE A 134 -11.86 -8.00 7.66
CA ILE A 134 -12.06 -7.38 6.35
C ILE A 134 -13.13 -8.14 5.54
N ARG A 135 -13.10 -9.48 5.53
CA ARG A 135 -14.09 -10.29 4.84
C ARG A 135 -15.51 -9.93 5.29
N LYS A 136 -15.72 -9.84 6.61
CA LYS A 136 -17.02 -9.47 7.19
C LYS A 136 -17.42 -8.04 6.85
N ALA A 137 -16.51 -7.08 7.00
CA ALA A 137 -16.75 -5.67 6.70
C ALA A 137 -17.08 -5.45 5.21
N ALA A 138 -16.38 -6.13 4.31
CA ALA A 138 -16.60 -6.09 2.87
C ALA A 138 -17.80 -6.93 2.42
N LYS A 139 -18.51 -7.63 3.33
CA LYS A 139 -19.65 -8.50 3.05
C LYS A 139 -19.33 -9.55 1.98
N ILE A 140 -18.14 -10.14 2.05
CA ILE A 140 -17.71 -11.25 1.22
C ILE A 140 -18.21 -12.54 1.86
N ASP A 141 -18.98 -13.35 1.16
CA ASP A 141 -19.54 -14.60 1.71
C ASP A 141 -18.43 -15.59 2.02
N SER A 142 -17.54 -15.83 1.06
CA SER A 142 -16.42 -16.73 1.23
C SER A 142 -15.22 -16.36 0.35
N TRP A 143 -14.04 -16.72 0.83
CA TRP A 143 -12.79 -16.70 0.07
C TRP A 143 -11.88 -17.85 0.51
N GLU A 144 -10.84 -18.09 -0.26
CA GLU A 144 -9.81 -19.07 0.05
C GLU A 144 -8.44 -18.40 0.12
N ARG A 145 -7.70 -18.69 1.18
CA ARG A 145 -6.29 -18.29 1.29
C ARG A 145 -5.46 -19.20 0.38
N ARG A 146 -4.92 -18.65 -0.68
CA ARG A 146 -4.18 -19.41 -1.70
C ARG A 146 -2.73 -19.65 -1.33
N ARG A 147 -2.06 -18.64 -0.73
CA ARG A 147 -0.65 -18.74 -0.32
C ARG A 147 -0.25 -17.59 0.61
N SER A 148 0.92 -17.73 1.23
CA SER A 148 1.65 -16.62 1.86
C SER A 148 2.41 -15.83 0.80
N LEU A 149 2.66 -14.56 1.09
CA LEU A 149 3.54 -13.67 0.34
C LEU A 149 4.73 -13.31 1.19
N THR A 150 5.93 -13.34 0.62
CA THR A 150 7.14 -12.92 1.32
C THR A 150 7.34 -11.41 1.24
N PRO A 151 8.12 -10.79 2.16
CA PRO A 151 8.45 -9.38 2.08
C PRO A 151 9.13 -8.99 0.76
N GLU A 152 9.98 -9.87 0.21
CA GLU A 152 10.67 -9.65 -1.07
C GLU A 152 9.69 -9.66 -2.24
N GLU A 153 8.68 -10.53 -2.22
CA GLU A 153 7.61 -10.56 -3.23
C GLU A 153 6.76 -9.30 -3.17
N LEU A 154 6.47 -8.80 -1.95
CA LEU A 154 5.75 -7.53 -1.78
C LEU A 154 6.60 -6.35 -2.26
N ALA A 155 7.85 -6.24 -1.82
CA ALA A 155 8.74 -5.14 -2.21
C ALA A 155 9.02 -5.10 -3.73
N ALA A 156 8.95 -6.24 -4.42
CA ALA A 156 9.08 -6.32 -5.88
C ALA A 156 7.75 -6.01 -6.60
N GLY A 157 6.65 -5.83 -5.87
CA GLY A 157 5.33 -5.55 -6.41
C GLY A 157 5.17 -4.08 -6.79
N GLU A 158 4.44 -3.84 -7.87
CA GLU A 158 4.01 -2.50 -8.28
C GLU A 158 2.50 -2.49 -8.52
N CYS A 159 1.83 -1.49 -7.99
CA CYS A 159 0.40 -1.32 -8.15
C CYS A 159 0.08 -0.21 -9.16
N LYS A 160 -1.14 -0.24 -9.69
CA LYS A 160 -1.73 0.88 -10.43
C LYS A 160 -2.46 1.77 -9.44
N HIS A 161 -2.34 3.08 -9.66
CA HIS A 161 -3.10 4.03 -8.87
C HIS A 161 -4.61 3.80 -9.07
N PRO A 162 -5.47 3.85 -8.02
CA PRO A 162 -6.90 3.58 -8.16
C PRO A 162 -7.63 4.56 -9.07
N LEU A 163 -7.09 5.78 -9.26
CA LEU A 163 -7.60 6.78 -10.20
C LEU A 163 -6.91 6.71 -11.57
N HIS A 164 -6.19 5.65 -11.89
CA HIS A 164 -5.51 5.52 -13.18
C HIS A 164 -6.47 5.75 -14.35
N GLY A 165 -6.14 6.72 -15.21
CA GLY A 165 -6.97 7.09 -16.36
C GLY A 165 -8.17 8.00 -16.05
N TYR A 166 -8.30 8.48 -14.81
CA TYR A 166 -9.39 9.38 -14.40
C TYR A 166 -8.81 10.72 -13.89
N PRO A 167 -9.45 11.89 -14.17
CA PRO A 167 -10.61 12.06 -15.07
C PRO A 167 -10.26 12.00 -16.55
N TYR A 168 -8.98 12.05 -16.92
CA TYR A 168 -8.52 12.05 -18.32
C TYR A 168 -7.56 10.88 -18.58
N PRO A 169 -7.51 10.35 -19.82
CA PRO A 169 -6.53 9.35 -20.20
C PRO A 169 -5.10 9.84 -19.93
N GLY A 170 -4.29 8.99 -19.29
CA GLY A 170 -2.90 9.32 -18.90
C GLY A 170 -2.76 9.88 -17.49
N GLU A 171 -3.81 10.40 -16.87
CA GLU A 171 -3.78 10.82 -15.47
C GLU A 171 -3.52 9.61 -14.55
N TYR A 172 -2.73 9.83 -13.49
CA TYR A 172 -2.33 8.78 -12.54
C TYR A 172 -1.70 7.55 -13.21
N GLY A 173 -1.02 7.73 -14.36
CA GLY A 173 -0.39 6.66 -15.15
C GLY A 173 0.91 6.11 -14.56
N PHE A 174 1.38 6.64 -13.44
CA PHE A 174 2.59 6.18 -12.77
C PHE A 174 2.35 4.87 -12.00
N ARG A 175 3.44 4.16 -11.72
CA ARG A 175 3.43 2.98 -10.87
C ARG A 175 3.50 3.37 -9.41
N VAL A 176 2.80 2.62 -8.56
CA VAL A 176 2.74 2.79 -7.11
C VAL A 176 3.53 1.64 -6.49
N PRO A 177 4.77 1.88 -6.00
CA PRO A 177 5.59 0.85 -5.38
C PRO A 177 5.02 0.44 -4.02
N LEU A 178 5.40 -0.77 -3.57
CA LEU A 178 5.19 -1.24 -2.21
C LEU A 178 6.47 -0.98 -1.39
N LEU A 179 6.36 -0.27 -0.28
CA LEU A 179 7.48 0.14 0.58
C LEU A 179 7.37 -0.52 1.96
N ASP A 180 8.49 -1.05 2.45
CA ASP A 180 8.55 -1.62 3.81
C ASP A 180 8.66 -0.51 4.85
N GLY A 181 7.71 -0.43 5.80
CA GLY A 181 7.62 0.61 6.80
C GLY A 181 7.13 0.12 8.14
N ASP A 182 7.90 0.39 9.20
CA ASP A 182 7.60 -0.04 10.57
C ASP A 182 6.34 0.58 11.18
N HIS A 183 5.80 1.65 10.58
CA HIS A 183 4.56 2.31 11.02
C HIS A 183 3.29 1.52 10.65
N VAL A 184 3.41 0.52 9.77
CA VAL A 184 2.26 -0.34 9.41
C VAL A 184 2.08 -1.40 10.48
N THR A 185 0.84 -1.55 10.94
CA THR A 185 0.43 -2.50 11.98
C THR A 185 -0.60 -3.51 11.45
N ASP A 186 -0.85 -4.57 12.21
CA ASP A 186 -1.84 -5.61 11.93
C ASP A 186 -2.97 -5.67 12.96
N ASP A 187 -3.15 -4.61 13.73
CA ASP A 187 -4.23 -4.45 14.71
C ASP A 187 -5.46 -3.73 14.13
N THR A 188 -5.26 -2.90 13.11
CA THR A 188 -6.32 -2.15 12.43
C THR A 188 -6.10 -2.06 10.92
N GLY A 189 -7.17 -1.77 10.16
CA GLY A 189 -7.08 -1.56 8.72
C GLY A 189 -6.96 -2.84 7.92
N THR A 190 -5.92 -2.95 7.10
CA THR A 190 -5.71 -4.06 6.15
C THR A 190 -4.31 -4.66 6.19
N GLY A 191 -3.41 -4.10 7.03
CA GLY A 191 -1.98 -4.38 6.98
C GLY A 191 -1.25 -3.65 5.86
N PHE A 192 -1.94 -2.73 5.18
CA PHE A 192 -1.37 -1.83 4.18
C PHE A 192 -1.83 -0.41 4.43
N VAL A 193 -0.94 0.55 4.24
CA VAL A 193 -1.22 1.99 4.37
C VAL A 193 -0.90 2.68 3.06
N HIS A 194 -1.85 3.45 2.51
CA HIS A 194 -1.54 4.30 1.38
C HIS A 194 -0.62 5.44 1.81
N THR A 195 0.40 5.73 1.01
CA THR A 195 1.46 6.68 1.34
C THR A 195 1.36 7.89 0.44
N ALA A 196 1.09 9.06 1.05
CA ALA A 196 0.99 10.35 0.38
C ALA A 196 1.99 11.34 1.01
N PRO A 197 3.22 11.49 0.47
CA PRO A 197 4.32 12.21 1.11
C PRO A 197 4.04 13.68 1.46
N GLY A 198 3.06 14.29 0.79
CA GLY A 198 2.62 15.66 1.09
C GLY A 198 1.59 15.77 2.22
N HIS A 199 1.13 14.67 2.79
CA HIS A 199 0.01 14.62 3.74
C HIS A 199 0.32 13.96 5.08
N GLY A 200 1.55 13.51 5.30
CA GLY A 200 1.98 12.89 6.56
C GLY A 200 3.48 12.89 6.73
N THR A 201 3.94 12.99 7.98
CA THR A 201 5.37 12.97 8.30
C THR A 201 5.96 11.57 8.05
N ASP A 202 5.27 10.52 8.48
CA ASP A 202 5.70 9.14 8.27
C ASP A 202 5.71 8.78 6.78
N ASP A 203 4.68 9.20 6.04
CA ASP A 203 4.60 9.05 4.59
C ASP A 203 5.76 9.75 3.88
N TYR A 204 6.13 10.94 4.35
CA TYR A 204 7.27 11.67 3.81
C TYR A 204 8.59 10.95 4.10
N GLN A 205 8.78 10.47 5.32
CA GLN A 205 10.01 9.80 5.73
C GLN A 205 10.26 8.50 4.97
N ILE A 206 9.22 7.68 4.79
CA ILE A 206 9.37 6.41 4.06
C ILE A 206 9.57 6.64 2.56
N TRP A 207 9.06 7.74 2.01
CA TRP A 207 9.24 8.08 0.60
C TRP A 207 10.64 8.62 0.28
N MET A 208 11.31 9.33 1.23
CA MET A 208 12.64 9.94 1.04
C MET A 208 13.77 8.95 1.22
#